data_432dee4a72a120648410260da4107ddf
#
_entry.id   432dee4a72a120648410260da4107ddf
#
_cell.length_a   1.000
_cell.length_b   1.000
_cell.length_c   1.000
_cell.angle_alpha   90.00
_cell.angle_beta   90.00
_cell.angle_gamma   90.00
#
_symmetry.space_group_name_H-M   'P 1'
#
loop_
_entity.id
_entity.type
_entity.pdbx_description
1 polymer ?
#
loop_
_entity_poly.entity_id
_entity_poly.type
_entity_poly.pdbx_seq_one_letter_code
_entity_poly.pdbx_strand_id
1 'polypeptide(L)'
;MLPRRFQFLLGRFLGFIFFSFVNKRKEIAKWNLEKCFPEKDSTEINSILKSSFYRLGESLFEFLNAFWMSDRKLKKLILNFDDVHNVCSDMDNSKGKLILFMHNPNLDMVVRASSLFMPVSGMAKQQKNKIVDNLFKASREKFTERIFNPKEILELMNFLKKGKACLYAPDQDYGYKNSIFVDFFGNKALTVKFPYIAVRRTNCDVYLFSLEKKNQKYFANFK
;
A
#
# COMPACT_ATOMS: atom_id res chain seq x y z
N MET A 1 -5.73 -0.16 -23.83
CA MET A 1 -4.53 -0.32 -22.96
C MET A 1 -3.51 -1.20 -23.65
N LEU A 2 -2.23 -0.85 -23.57
CA LEU A 2 -1.13 -1.70 -24.03
C LEU A 2 -1.15 -3.07 -23.32
N PRO A 3 -0.69 -4.17 -23.98
CA PRO A 3 -0.51 -5.45 -23.31
C PRO A 3 0.41 -5.32 -22.08
N ARG A 4 0.09 -6.04 -20.98
CA ARG A 4 0.83 -5.91 -19.71
C ARG A 4 2.33 -6.15 -19.85
N ARG A 5 2.76 -7.04 -20.74
CA ARG A 5 4.19 -7.28 -21.00
C ARG A 5 4.92 -6.02 -21.45
N PHE A 6 4.32 -5.25 -22.37
CA PHE A 6 4.90 -4.00 -22.85
C PHE A 6 4.86 -2.91 -21.78
N GLN A 7 3.78 -2.83 -20.99
CA GLN A 7 3.73 -1.90 -19.85
C GLN A 7 4.89 -2.13 -18.88
N PHE A 8 5.19 -3.40 -18.56
CA PHE A 8 6.30 -3.73 -17.65
C PHE A 8 7.67 -3.46 -18.25
N LEU A 9 7.88 -3.73 -19.54
CA LEU A 9 9.14 -3.37 -20.21
C LEU A 9 9.38 -1.87 -20.19
N LEU A 10 8.37 -1.07 -20.55
CA LEU A 10 8.44 0.39 -20.48
C LEU A 10 8.63 0.87 -19.03
N GLY A 11 7.91 0.29 -18.07
CA GLY A 11 8.08 0.61 -16.66
C GLY A 11 9.49 0.33 -16.16
N ARG A 12 10.07 -0.81 -16.50
CA ARG A 12 11.47 -1.14 -16.16
C ARG A 12 12.46 -0.20 -16.81
N PHE A 13 12.23 0.21 -18.05
CA PHE A 13 13.04 1.21 -18.73
C PHE A 13 12.97 2.57 -18.00
N LEU A 14 11.79 3.03 -17.63
CA LEU A 14 11.64 4.23 -16.79
C LEU A 14 12.33 4.08 -15.43
N GLY A 15 12.21 2.91 -14.80
CA GLY A 15 12.91 2.58 -13.56
C GLY A 15 14.43 2.64 -13.71
N PHE A 16 14.97 2.20 -14.84
CA PHE A 16 16.39 2.34 -15.16
C PHE A 16 16.80 3.82 -15.27
N ILE A 17 16.00 4.63 -15.94
CA ILE A 17 16.24 6.08 -16.02
C ILE A 17 16.22 6.71 -14.61
N PHE A 18 15.23 6.40 -13.78
CA PHE A 18 15.17 6.88 -12.40
C PHE A 18 16.39 6.46 -11.58
N PHE A 19 16.81 5.20 -11.70
CA PHE A 19 18.02 4.70 -11.04
C PHE A 19 19.28 5.48 -11.44
N SER A 20 19.38 5.88 -12.69
CA SER A 20 20.55 6.59 -13.25
C SER A 20 20.61 8.06 -12.81
N PHE A 21 19.46 8.74 -12.68
CA PHE A 21 19.43 10.19 -12.49
C PHE A 21 19.00 10.65 -11.09
N VAL A 22 18.34 9.79 -10.27
CA VAL A 22 17.81 10.20 -8.95
C VAL A 22 18.78 9.79 -7.83
N ASN A 23 19.93 10.47 -7.74
CA ASN A 23 21.02 10.09 -6.83
C ASN A 23 20.63 10.17 -5.34
N LYS A 24 20.08 11.29 -4.87
CA LYS A 24 19.74 11.48 -3.45
C LYS A 24 18.81 10.41 -2.90
N ARG A 25 17.77 10.00 -3.65
CA ARG A 25 16.86 8.93 -3.24
C ARG A 25 17.52 7.57 -3.26
N LYS A 26 18.42 7.35 -4.21
CA LYS A 26 19.21 6.12 -4.31
C LYS A 26 20.15 5.95 -3.11
N GLU A 27 20.84 7.01 -2.70
CA GLU A 27 21.70 6.98 -1.50
C GLU A 27 20.92 6.67 -0.22
N ILE A 28 19.77 7.33 -0.02
CA ILE A 28 18.90 7.06 1.14
C ILE A 28 18.41 5.59 1.12
N ALA A 29 17.98 5.11 -0.03
CA ALA A 29 17.50 3.73 -0.15
C ALA A 29 18.62 2.72 0.10
N LYS A 30 19.83 2.99 -0.41
CA LYS A 30 21.01 2.16 -0.17
C LYS A 30 21.35 2.12 1.31
N TRP A 31 21.43 3.26 1.97
CA TRP A 31 21.71 3.36 3.40
C TRP A 31 20.68 2.56 4.24
N ASN A 32 19.38 2.68 3.91
CA ASN A 32 18.34 1.91 4.59
C ASN A 32 18.52 0.40 4.39
N LEU A 33 18.85 -0.06 3.19
CA LEU A 33 19.10 -1.46 2.90
C LEU A 33 20.29 -2.00 3.68
N GLU A 34 21.41 -1.26 3.74
CA GLU A 34 22.60 -1.63 4.50
C GLU A 34 22.31 -1.73 6.01
N LYS A 35 21.42 -0.88 6.54
CA LYS A 35 20.97 -0.95 7.94
C LYS A 35 20.04 -2.12 8.21
N CYS A 36 19.14 -2.45 7.30
CA CYS A 36 18.17 -3.53 7.47
C CYS A 36 18.75 -4.92 7.18
N PHE A 37 19.79 -5.00 6.36
CA PHE A 37 20.41 -6.25 5.92
C PHE A 37 21.93 -6.18 6.05
N PRO A 38 22.46 -6.05 7.31
CA PRO A 38 23.90 -5.89 7.53
C PRO A 38 24.72 -7.14 7.12
N GLU A 39 24.06 -8.29 6.97
CA GLU A 39 24.67 -9.55 6.52
C GLU A 39 24.91 -9.61 5.00
N LYS A 40 24.30 -8.69 4.23
CA LYS A 40 24.40 -8.69 2.75
C LYS A 40 25.59 -7.90 2.25
N ASP A 41 26.25 -8.44 1.25
CA ASP A 41 27.33 -7.74 0.59
C ASP A 41 26.85 -6.58 -0.29
N SER A 42 27.79 -5.75 -0.75
CA SER A 42 27.49 -4.58 -1.57
C SER A 42 26.85 -4.93 -2.92
N THR A 43 27.13 -6.11 -3.46
CA THR A 43 26.57 -6.61 -4.73
C THR A 43 25.09 -6.94 -4.56
N GLU A 44 24.76 -7.67 -3.48
CA GLU A 44 23.38 -8.01 -3.13
C GLU A 44 22.56 -6.75 -2.85
N ILE A 45 23.08 -5.81 -2.05
CA ILE A 45 22.44 -4.53 -1.74
C ILE A 45 22.15 -3.73 -3.04
N ASN A 46 23.13 -3.63 -3.92
CA ASN A 46 22.94 -2.94 -5.21
C ASN A 46 21.92 -3.65 -6.12
N SER A 47 21.86 -4.97 -6.08
CA SER A 47 20.86 -5.75 -6.81
C SER A 47 19.43 -5.47 -6.32
N ILE A 48 19.23 -5.46 -4.99
CA ILE A 48 17.94 -5.12 -4.37
C ILE A 48 17.55 -3.68 -4.70
N LEU A 49 18.51 -2.75 -4.55
CA LEU A 49 18.32 -1.34 -4.84
C LEU A 49 17.87 -1.12 -6.30
N LYS A 50 18.58 -1.69 -7.26
CA LYS A 50 18.25 -1.62 -8.68
C LYS A 50 16.87 -2.21 -8.99
N SER A 51 16.56 -3.36 -8.39
CA SER A 51 15.25 -4.00 -8.51
C SER A 51 14.13 -3.10 -7.97
N SER A 52 14.35 -2.40 -6.85
CA SER A 52 13.38 -1.48 -6.26
C SER A 52 13.04 -0.31 -7.21
N PHE A 53 14.03 0.25 -7.89
CA PHE A 53 13.82 1.30 -8.90
C PHE A 53 13.06 0.79 -10.13
N TYR A 54 13.34 -0.44 -10.58
CA TYR A 54 12.58 -1.05 -11.67
C TYR A 54 11.10 -1.22 -11.28
N ARG A 55 10.83 -1.67 -10.03
CA ARG A 55 9.47 -1.76 -9.50
C ARG A 55 8.79 -0.40 -9.40
N LEU A 56 9.54 0.65 -9.03
CA LEU A 56 9.03 2.02 -9.03
C LEU A 56 8.61 2.47 -10.43
N GLY A 57 9.39 2.17 -11.47
CA GLY A 57 9.00 2.46 -12.85
C GLY A 57 7.77 1.67 -13.30
N GLU A 58 7.70 0.37 -12.94
CA GLU A 58 6.52 -0.47 -13.22
C GLU A 58 5.25 0.07 -12.53
N SER A 59 5.37 0.68 -11.34
CA SER A 59 4.24 1.17 -10.56
C SER A 59 3.45 2.29 -11.24
N LEU A 60 4.04 3.03 -12.15
CA LEU A 60 3.32 4.01 -12.98
C LEU A 60 2.22 3.34 -13.80
N PHE A 61 2.52 2.20 -14.41
CA PHE A 61 1.54 1.43 -15.17
C PHE A 61 0.56 0.68 -14.26
N GLU A 62 0.99 0.25 -13.08
CA GLU A 62 0.10 -0.35 -12.09
C GLU A 62 -0.93 0.66 -11.57
N PHE A 63 -0.53 1.92 -11.35
CA PHE A 63 -1.45 3.01 -11.04
C PHE A 63 -2.51 3.20 -12.15
N LEU A 64 -2.07 3.27 -13.42
CA LEU A 64 -2.98 3.37 -14.56
C LEU A 64 -3.91 2.17 -14.66
N ASN A 65 -3.40 0.96 -14.40
CA ASN A 65 -4.21 -0.24 -14.37
C ASN A 65 -5.22 -0.23 -13.22
N ALA A 66 -4.85 0.22 -12.03
CA ALA A 66 -5.74 0.36 -10.89
C ALA A 66 -6.93 1.28 -11.22
N PHE A 67 -6.67 2.38 -11.94
CA PHE A 67 -7.68 3.36 -12.30
C PHE A 67 -8.63 2.91 -13.43
N TRP A 68 -8.10 2.28 -14.49
CA TRP A 68 -8.87 2.01 -15.71
C TRP A 68 -9.23 0.54 -15.94
N MET A 69 -8.66 -0.40 -15.18
CA MET A 69 -8.97 -1.81 -15.35
C MET A 69 -10.37 -2.12 -14.81
N SER A 70 -11.16 -2.88 -15.57
CA SER A 70 -12.47 -3.36 -15.10
C SER A 70 -12.32 -4.40 -13.99
N ASP A 71 -13.32 -4.48 -13.09
CA ASP A 71 -13.39 -5.46 -12.01
C ASP A 71 -13.22 -6.89 -12.51
N ARG A 72 -13.95 -7.24 -13.58
CA ARG A 72 -13.86 -8.57 -14.21
C ARG A 72 -12.42 -8.94 -14.60
N LYS A 73 -11.66 -7.97 -15.14
CA LYS A 73 -10.28 -8.21 -15.56
C LYS A 73 -9.36 -8.32 -14.35
N LEU A 74 -9.52 -7.46 -13.35
CA LEU A 74 -8.70 -7.49 -12.15
C LEU A 74 -8.95 -8.77 -11.34
N LYS A 75 -10.21 -9.19 -11.15
CA LYS A 75 -10.55 -10.47 -10.51
C LYS A 75 -9.81 -11.65 -11.14
N LYS A 76 -9.77 -11.73 -12.47
CA LYS A 76 -9.03 -12.79 -13.19
C LYS A 76 -7.50 -12.73 -13.00
N LEU A 77 -6.97 -11.59 -12.59
CA LEU A 77 -5.54 -11.43 -12.32
C LEU A 77 -5.17 -11.81 -10.89
N ILE A 78 -6.12 -11.87 -9.96
CA ILE A 78 -5.89 -12.34 -8.59
C ILE A 78 -6.04 -13.86 -8.57
N LEU A 79 -4.94 -14.55 -8.28
CA LEU A 79 -4.84 -16.02 -8.40
C LEU A 79 -5.74 -16.77 -7.41
N ASN A 80 -5.93 -16.21 -6.22
CA ASN A 80 -6.70 -16.77 -5.12
C ASN A 80 -7.87 -15.87 -4.74
N PHE A 81 -8.57 -15.32 -5.75
CA PHE A 81 -9.65 -14.36 -5.53
C PHE A 81 -10.76 -14.96 -4.65
N ASP A 82 -11.22 -16.15 -4.99
CA ASP A 82 -12.37 -16.79 -4.30
C ASP A 82 -12.03 -17.13 -2.84
N ASP A 83 -10.82 -17.59 -2.56
CA ASP A 83 -10.37 -17.89 -1.18
C ASP A 83 -10.44 -16.64 -0.30
N VAL A 84 -9.88 -15.52 -0.77
CA VAL A 84 -9.90 -14.26 -0.02
C VAL A 84 -11.31 -13.69 0.06
N HIS A 85 -12.11 -13.82 -0.99
CA HIS A 85 -13.49 -13.38 -0.99
C HIS A 85 -14.33 -14.10 0.07
N ASN A 86 -14.16 -15.41 0.19
CA ASN A 86 -14.84 -16.21 1.22
C ASN A 86 -14.44 -15.76 2.64
N VAL A 87 -13.12 -15.60 2.90
CA VAL A 87 -12.64 -15.08 4.19
C VAL A 87 -13.28 -13.73 4.51
N CYS A 88 -13.36 -12.83 3.53
CA CYS A 88 -13.95 -11.51 3.74
C CYS A 88 -15.48 -11.55 3.95
N SER A 89 -16.16 -12.51 3.31
CA SER A 89 -17.62 -12.70 3.46
C SER A 89 -18.02 -13.23 4.83
N ASP A 90 -17.14 -14.01 5.48
CA ASP A 90 -17.37 -14.60 6.80
C ASP A 90 -17.05 -13.65 7.96
N MET A 91 -16.57 -12.42 7.68
CA MET A 91 -16.25 -11.45 8.71
C MET A 91 -17.49 -10.90 9.43
N ASP A 92 -17.35 -10.69 10.73
CA ASP A 92 -18.38 -10.02 11.53
C ASP A 92 -18.59 -8.57 11.08
N ASN A 93 -19.75 -8.30 10.49
CA ASN A 93 -20.11 -6.97 10.00
C ASN A 93 -20.50 -5.99 11.09
N SER A 94 -20.69 -6.45 12.33
CA SER A 94 -20.97 -5.58 13.48
C SER A 94 -19.70 -4.87 13.98
N LYS A 95 -18.51 -5.44 13.72
CA LYS A 95 -17.23 -4.87 14.12
C LYS A 95 -16.54 -4.11 13.00
N GLY A 96 -15.91 -2.99 13.36
CA GLY A 96 -15.03 -2.27 12.46
C GLY A 96 -13.81 -3.11 12.05
N LYS A 97 -13.29 -2.86 10.88
CA LYS A 97 -12.13 -3.58 10.34
C LYS A 97 -11.02 -2.59 10.01
N LEU A 98 -9.95 -2.60 10.80
CA LEU A 98 -8.74 -1.84 10.49
C LEU A 98 -7.80 -2.72 9.68
N ILE A 99 -7.74 -2.49 8.38
CA ILE A 99 -6.95 -3.29 7.44
C ILE A 99 -5.59 -2.61 7.26
N LEU A 100 -4.56 -3.20 7.84
CA LEU A 100 -3.20 -2.70 7.74
C LEU A 100 -2.54 -3.20 6.46
N PHE A 101 -1.80 -2.31 5.81
CA PHE A 101 -0.95 -2.63 4.67
C PHE A 101 0.32 -1.77 4.70
N MET A 102 1.30 -2.07 3.87
CA MET A 102 2.55 -1.31 3.80
C MET A 102 2.61 -0.47 2.54
N HIS A 103 3.22 0.72 2.63
CA HIS A 103 3.54 1.50 1.44
C HIS A 103 4.48 0.70 0.54
N ASN A 104 4.05 0.46 -0.66
CA ASN A 104 4.83 -0.19 -1.70
C ASN A 104 4.54 0.48 -3.05
N PRO A 105 5.36 0.24 -4.08
CA PRO A 105 5.14 0.84 -5.39
C PRO A 105 3.77 0.55 -6.02
N ASN A 106 3.08 -0.53 -5.59
CA ASN A 106 1.76 -0.92 -6.11
C ASN A 106 0.59 -0.50 -5.21
N LEU A 107 0.76 0.52 -4.36
CA LEU A 107 -0.21 0.95 -3.35
C LEU A 107 -1.63 1.11 -3.93
N ASP A 108 -1.77 1.81 -5.05
CA ASP A 108 -3.10 2.05 -5.64
C ASP A 108 -3.74 0.76 -6.17
N MET A 109 -2.94 -0.23 -6.59
CA MET A 109 -3.44 -1.56 -6.93
C MET A 109 -3.87 -2.34 -5.68
N VAL A 110 -3.18 -2.17 -4.54
CA VAL A 110 -3.59 -2.74 -3.23
C VAL A 110 -4.96 -2.19 -2.83
N VAL A 111 -5.14 -0.87 -2.85
CA VAL A 111 -6.43 -0.22 -2.56
C VAL A 111 -7.53 -0.71 -3.51
N ARG A 112 -7.22 -0.80 -4.79
CA ARG A 112 -8.15 -1.25 -5.82
C ARG A 112 -8.53 -2.72 -5.67
N ALA A 113 -7.58 -3.59 -5.33
CA ALA A 113 -7.84 -5.02 -5.11
C ALA A 113 -8.67 -5.25 -3.84
N SER A 114 -8.37 -4.56 -2.74
CA SER A 114 -9.15 -4.68 -1.50
C SER A 114 -10.61 -4.29 -1.69
N SER A 115 -10.90 -3.28 -2.52
CA SER A 115 -12.28 -2.86 -2.84
C SER A 115 -13.10 -3.89 -3.61
N LEU A 116 -12.46 -4.93 -4.16
CA LEU A 116 -13.18 -6.05 -4.80
C LEU A 116 -13.67 -7.10 -3.79
N PHE A 117 -13.12 -7.11 -2.60
CA PHE A 117 -13.47 -8.07 -1.55
C PHE A 117 -14.52 -7.52 -0.60
N MET A 118 -14.44 -6.23 -0.27
CA MET A 118 -15.40 -5.55 0.61
C MET A 118 -15.39 -4.04 0.38
N PRO A 119 -16.46 -3.31 0.77
CA PRO A 119 -16.44 -1.85 0.81
C PRO A 119 -15.35 -1.37 1.79
N VAL A 120 -14.41 -0.56 1.30
CA VAL A 120 -13.29 -0.06 2.08
C VAL A 120 -13.21 1.47 2.00
N SER A 121 -12.70 2.07 3.05
CA SER A 121 -12.25 3.46 3.09
C SER A 121 -10.76 3.51 3.29
N GLY A 122 -10.15 4.68 3.15
CA GLY A 122 -8.72 4.82 3.38
C GLY A 122 -8.37 6.15 4.02
N MET A 123 -7.12 6.30 4.45
CA MET A 123 -6.58 7.58 4.89
C MET A 123 -5.46 8.01 3.93
N ALA A 124 -5.52 9.26 3.47
CA ALA A 124 -4.50 9.81 2.61
C ALA A 124 -4.23 11.29 2.91
N LYS A 125 -2.96 11.68 2.88
CA LYS A 125 -2.55 13.07 2.97
C LYS A 125 -2.68 13.71 1.59
N GLN A 126 -3.15 14.95 1.55
CA GLN A 126 -3.18 15.75 0.32
C GLN A 126 -1.78 15.97 -0.24
N GLN A 127 -1.66 15.87 -1.56
CA GLN A 127 -0.41 16.13 -2.26
C GLN A 127 -0.21 17.65 -2.46
N LYS A 128 1.03 18.09 -2.46
CA LYS A 128 1.36 19.52 -2.68
C LYS A 128 0.97 19.98 -4.08
N ASN A 129 1.13 19.14 -5.08
CA ASN A 129 0.72 19.42 -6.44
C ASN A 129 -0.78 19.09 -6.62
N LYS A 130 -1.59 20.12 -6.87
CA LYS A 130 -3.05 19.99 -7.01
C LYS A 130 -3.49 19.06 -8.15
N ILE A 131 -2.75 19.03 -9.26
CA ILE A 131 -3.08 18.15 -10.40
C ILE A 131 -2.90 16.69 -9.98
N VAL A 132 -1.78 16.39 -9.34
CA VAL A 132 -1.47 15.05 -8.83
C VAL A 132 -2.46 14.65 -7.73
N ASP A 133 -2.79 15.58 -6.83
CA ASP A 133 -3.78 15.35 -5.76
C ASP A 133 -5.15 14.99 -6.32
N ASN A 134 -5.64 15.78 -7.28
CA ASN A 134 -6.93 15.52 -7.94
C ASN A 134 -6.94 14.18 -8.67
N LEU A 135 -5.85 13.81 -9.34
CA LEU A 135 -5.74 12.53 -10.03
C LEU A 135 -5.80 11.35 -9.05
N PHE A 136 -5.01 11.39 -7.97
CA PHE A 136 -5.04 10.36 -6.93
C PHE A 136 -6.40 10.28 -6.22
N LYS A 137 -6.98 11.43 -5.89
CA LYS A 137 -8.29 11.51 -5.27
C LYS A 137 -9.36 10.88 -6.16
N ALA A 138 -9.47 11.31 -7.42
CA ALA A 138 -10.42 10.76 -8.38
C ALA A 138 -10.24 9.25 -8.61
N SER A 139 -8.97 8.76 -8.61
CA SER A 139 -8.68 7.33 -8.72
C SER A 139 -9.21 6.54 -7.53
N ARG A 140 -8.95 7.01 -6.32
CA ARG A 140 -9.28 6.29 -5.08
C ARG A 140 -10.76 6.39 -4.74
N GLU A 141 -11.38 7.57 -4.85
CA GLU A 141 -12.81 7.79 -4.59
C GLU A 141 -13.72 6.95 -5.51
N LYS A 142 -13.23 6.54 -6.66
CA LYS A 142 -13.96 5.61 -7.54
C LYS A 142 -14.19 4.23 -6.92
N PHE A 143 -13.30 3.81 -6.00
CA PHE A 143 -13.26 2.44 -5.48
C PHE A 143 -13.33 2.36 -3.96
N THR A 144 -13.39 3.49 -3.27
CA THR A 144 -13.49 3.55 -1.80
C THR A 144 -14.73 4.32 -1.38
N GLU A 145 -15.31 3.97 -0.23
CA GLU A 145 -16.47 4.70 0.31
C GLU A 145 -16.09 6.13 0.74
N ARG A 146 -14.90 6.31 1.31
CA ARG A 146 -14.37 7.61 1.76
C ARG A 146 -12.86 7.59 1.84
N ILE A 147 -12.24 8.74 1.57
CA ILE A 147 -10.83 9.01 1.88
C ILE A 147 -10.76 10.02 3.02
N PHE A 148 -10.26 9.59 4.17
CA PHE A 148 -10.06 10.45 5.34
C PHE A 148 -8.76 11.23 5.21
N ASN A 149 -8.79 12.52 5.62
CA ASN A 149 -7.57 13.28 5.84
C ASN A 149 -6.95 12.87 7.20
N PRO A 150 -5.62 12.92 7.39
CA PRO A 150 -4.99 12.64 8.68
C PRO A 150 -5.50 13.50 9.86
N LYS A 151 -6.16 14.63 9.61
CA LYS A 151 -6.81 15.45 10.64
C LYS A 151 -8.17 14.90 11.09
N GLU A 152 -8.78 14.01 10.31
CA GLU A 152 -10.12 13.44 10.55
C GLU A 152 -10.06 12.12 11.35
N ILE A 153 -9.10 11.99 12.27
CA ILE A 153 -8.89 10.77 13.07
C ILE A 153 -10.14 10.39 13.89
N LEU A 154 -10.85 11.36 14.46
CA LEU A 154 -12.05 11.09 15.25
C LEU A 154 -13.18 10.57 14.37
N GLU A 155 -13.33 11.12 13.17
CA GLU A 155 -14.32 10.65 12.20
C GLU A 155 -14.01 9.22 11.72
N LEU A 156 -12.73 8.92 11.48
CA LEU A 156 -12.29 7.57 11.17
C LEU A 156 -12.61 6.58 12.29
N MET A 157 -12.35 6.95 13.55
CA MET A 157 -12.72 6.09 14.69
C MET A 157 -14.24 5.86 14.78
N ASN A 158 -15.04 6.90 14.56
CA ASN A 158 -16.50 6.77 14.52
C ASN A 158 -16.98 5.89 13.34
N PHE A 159 -16.26 5.93 12.23
CA PHE A 159 -16.52 5.08 11.07
C PHE A 159 -16.24 3.60 11.39
N LEU A 160 -15.13 3.30 12.06
CA LEU A 160 -14.81 1.95 12.56
C LEU A 160 -15.86 1.45 13.56
N LYS A 161 -16.34 2.29 14.50
CA LYS A 161 -17.41 1.92 15.44
C LYS A 161 -18.72 1.53 14.76
N LYS A 162 -18.95 1.96 13.52
CA LYS A 162 -20.12 1.57 12.72
C LYS A 162 -19.94 0.27 11.94
N GLY A 163 -18.93 -0.54 12.26
CA GLY A 163 -18.67 -1.81 11.57
C GLY A 163 -17.99 -1.68 10.21
N LYS A 164 -17.54 -0.49 9.85
CA LYS A 164 -16.95 -0.20 8.53
C LYS A 164 -15.47 -0.58 8.45
N ALA A 165 -14.96 -0.79 7.23
CA ALA A 165 -13.58 -1.16 6.97
C ALA A 165 -12.73 0.03 6.52
N CYS A 166 -11.54 0.18 7.10
CA CYS A 166 -10.58 1.22 6.71
C CYS A 166 -9.19 0.65 6.47
N LEU A 167 -8.63 0.96 5.30
CA LEU A 167 -7.25 0.71 4.93
C LEU A 167 -6.33 1.73 5.60
N TYR A 168 -5.30 1.27 6.28
CA TYR A 168 -4.34 2.11 6.98
C TYR A 168 -2.90 1.59 6.81
N ALA A 169 -1.97 2.48 6.43
CA ALA A 169 -0.55 2.16 6.31
C ALA A 169 0.25 2.77 7.48
N PRO A 170 0.71 1.96 8.45
CA PRO A 170 1.36 2.45 9.66
C PRO A 170 2.88 2.63 9.55
N ASP A 171 3.47 2.39 8.39
CA ASP A 171 4.90 2.23 8.14
C ASP A 171 5.64 3.54 7.83
N GLN A 172 5.02 4.69 8.07
CA GLN A 172 5.67 6.00 7.92
C GLN A 172 5.88 6.68 9.28
N ASP A 173 6.95 7.47 9.37
CA ASP A 173 7.23 8.30 10.53
C ASP A 173 6.33 9.54 10.57
N TYR A 174 5.59 9.69 11.67
CA TYR A 174 4.76 10.85 11.99
C TYR A 174 5.30 11.66 13.17
N GLY A 175 6.59 11.50 13.47
CA GLY A 175 7.31 12.17 14.55
C GLY A 175 7.02 11.60 15.95
N TYR A 176 7.87 11.93 16.90
CA TYR A 176 7.86 11.38 18.28
C TYR A 176 6.51 11.48 19.00
N LYS A 177 5.78 12.58 18.76
CA LYS A 177 4.48 12.81 19.43
C LYS A 177 3.44 11.73 19.07
N ASN A 178 3.47 11.22 17.83
CA ASN A 178 2.47 10.31 17.28
C ASN A 178 2.98 8.88 17.11
N SER A 179 4.22 8.60 17.48
CA SER A 179 4.89 7.34 17.24
C SER A 179 5.52 6.78 18.51
N ILE A 180 5.87 5.52 18.49
CA ILE A 180 6.68 4.80 19.47
C ILE A 180 7.83 4.11 18.77
N PHE A 181 8.91 3.86 19.49
CA PHE A 181 9.99 3.02 18.97
C PHE A 181 9.60 1.56 19.02
N VAL A 182 9.71 0.89 17.89
CA VAL A 182 9.58 -0.57 17.77
C VAL A 182 10.81 -1.15 17.07
N ASP A 183 11.06 -2.43 17.27
CA ASP A 183 12.13 -3.12 16.56
C ASP A 183 11.72 -3.35 15.11
N PHE A 184 12.58 -2.93 14.19
CA PHE A 184 12.42 -3.12 12.74
C PHE A 184 13.77 -3.51 12.14
N PHE A 185 13.90 -4.75 11.70
CA PHE A 185 15.17 -5.30 11.21
C PHE A 185 16.35 -5.06 12.17
N GLY A 186 16.16 -5.32 13.47
CA GLY A 186 17.18 -5.12 14.50
C GLY A 186 17.48 -3.65 14.83
N ASN A 187 16.80 -2.68 14.23
CA ASN A 187 16.95 -1.27 14.50
C ASN A 187 15.68 -0.70 15.16
N LYS A 188 15.83 0.33 15.97
CA LYS A 188 14.69 1.04 16.55
C LYS A 188 14.12 2.03 15.52
N ALA A 189 12.88 1.79 15.06
CA ALA A 189 12.18 2.66 14.12
C ALA A 189 10.95 3.29 14.77
N LEU A 190 10.70 4.55 14.45
CA LEU A 190 9.47 5.24 14.86
C LEU A 190 8.28 4.68 14.08
N THR A 191 7.35 4.07 14.79
CA THR A 191 6.14 3.49 14.23
C THR A 191 4.92 4.19 14.81
N VAL A 192 3.98 4.56 13.95
CA VAL A 192 2.78 5.30 14.35
C VAL A 192 1.92 4.46 15.30
N LYS A 193 1.47 5.07 16.40
CA LYS A 193 0.68 4.38 17.46
C LYS A 193 -0.83 4.34 17.18
N PHE A 194 -1.30 4.93 16.07
CA PHE A 194 -2.73 5.01 15.76
C PHE A 194 -3.43 3.64 15.71
N PRO A 195 -2.88 2.56 15.11
CA PRO A 195 -3.55 1.25 15.10
C PRO A 195 -3.89 0.75 16.50
N TYR A 196 -2.96 0.87 17.45
CA TYR A 196 -3.21 0.53 18.85
C TYR A 196 -4.34 1.38 19.46
N ILE A 197 -4.32 2.69 19.22
CA ILE A 197 -5.35 3.61 19.73
C ILE A 197 -6.72 3.28 19.12
N ALA A 198 -6.77 2.98 17.82
CA ALA A 198 -8.01 2.61 17.13
C ALA A 198 -8.65 1.37 17.75
N VAL A 199 -7.89 0.28 17.92
CA VAL A 199 -8.38 -0.95 18.56
C VAL A 199 -8.90 -0.67 19.97
N ARG A 200 -8.12 0.01 20.80
CA ARG A 200 -8.49 0.33 22.19
C ARG A 200 -9.78 1.16 22.31
N ARG A 201 -10.05 2.04 21.35
CA ARG A 201 -11.19 2.98 21.42
C ARG A 201 -12.41 2.55 20.63
N THR A 202 -12.26 1.64 19.67
CA THR A 202 -13.35 1.24 18.78
C THR A 202 -13.70 -0.24 18.87
N ASN A 203 -12.85 -1.05 19.49
CA ASN A 203 -12.96 -2.50 19.54
C ASN A 203 -13.03 -3.12 18.13
N CYS A 204 -12.36 -2.49 17.15
CA CYS A 204 -12.28 -3.01 15.78
C CYS A 204 -11.32 -4.19 15.69
N ASP A 205 -11.58 -5.09 14.77
CA ASP A 205 -10.66 -6.15 14.41
C ASP A 205 -9.54 -5.60 13.51
N VAL A 206 -8.35 -6.23 13.58
CA VAL A 206 -7.18 -5.83 12.79
C VAL A 206 -6.83 -6.94 11.83
N TYR A 207 -6.69 -6.58 10.57
CA TYR A 207 -6.29 -7.49 9.50
C TYR A 207 -5.05 -6.96 8.81
N LEU A 208 -4.27 -7.86 8.22
CA LEU A 208 -3.16 -7.53 7.33
C LEU A 208 -3.56 -7.85 5.90
N PHE A 209 -3.39 -6.89 4.99
CA PHE A 209 -3.61 -7.10 3.57
C PHE A 209 -2.36 -6.79 2.77
N SER A 210 -1.96 -7.72 1.91
CA SER A 210 -0.90 -7.48 0.93
C SER A 210 -1.26 -8.08 -0.42
N LEU A 211 -0.74 -7.48 -1.47
CA LEU A 211 -0.90 -7.92 -2.85
C LEU A 211 0.48 -8.22 -3.44
N GLU A 212 0.84 -9.49 -3.45
CA GLU A 212 2.11 -9.96 -4.00
C GLU A 212 1.99 -10.12 -5.52
N LYS A 213 2.96 -9.57 -6.25
CA LYS A 213 3.02 -9.75 -7.71
C LYS A 213 3.77 -11.02 -8.05
N LYS A 214 3.06 -11.98 -8.67
CA LYS A 214 3.62 -13.24 -9.20
C LYS A 214 3.54 -13.20 -10.74
N ASN A 215 4.68 -12.93 -11.39
CA ASN A 215 4.74 -12.66 -12.83
C ASN A 215 3.86 -11.46 -13.23
N GLN A 216 2.78 -11.68 -13.98
CA GLN A 216 1.84 -10.63 -14.41
C GLN A 216 0.50 -10.71 -13.66
N LYS A 217 0.41 -11.57 -12.66
CA LYS A 217 -0.77 -11.78 -11.82
C LYS A 217 -0.47 -11.37 -10.38
N TYR A 218 -1.46 -11.47 -9.53
CA TYR A 218 -1.36 -11.10 -8.12
C TYR A 218 -1.77 -12.29 -7.24
N PHE A 219 -1.17 -12.37 -6.08
CA PHE A 219 -1.61 -13.23 -4.99
C PHE A 219 -1.98 -12.32 -3.81
N ALA A 220 -3.21 -12.39 -3.35
CA ALA A 220 -3.72 -11.58 -2.25
C ALA A 220 -3.53 -12.37 -0.93
N ASN A 221 -2.86 -11.75 0.03
CA ASN A 221 -2.76 -12.27 1.39
C ASN A 221 -3.68 -11.42 2.27
N PHE A 222 -4.61 -12.08 2.95
CA PHE A 222 -5.50 -11.48 3.93
C PHE A 222 -5.46 -12.32 5.21
N LYS A 223 -5.06 -11.72 6.33
CA LYS A 223 -4.89 -12.41 7.62
C LYS A 223 -5.44 -11.57 8.76
#